data_34b416aeff1a461a8141583631df0c43
#
_entry.id   34b416aeff1a461a8141583631df0c43
#
_cell.length_a   1.000
_cell.length_b   1.000
_cell.length_c   1.000
_cell.angle_alpha   90.00
_cell.angle_beta   90.00
_cell.angle_gamma   90.00
#
_symmetry.space_group_name_H-M   'P 1'
#
loop_
_entity.id
_entity.type
_entity.pdbx_description
1 polymer ?
#
loop_
_entity_poly.entity_id
_entity_poly.type
_entity_poly.pdbx_seq_one_letter_code
_entity_poly.pdbx_strand_id
1 'polypeptide(L)'
;MRTLRSLCFALAVFALLPAVSFAGTAEKSVAFALDQWVELASTDGPVTLHRVRVVRQGGVTKSSFMRPGNNKYLDDVQIQLEFTNESSNDWEARFAIEWLDGEGKVIDGYEGTEGLDSEQRHDQQSVTLSTLKYGIDKAKRLKIRIDTNPD
;
A
#
# COMPACT_ATOMS: atom_id res chain seq x y z
N MET A 1 76.01 8.62 8.91
CA MET A 1 74.70 9.11 9.29
C MET A 1 73.67 8.72 8.23
N ARG A 2 72.93 7.65 8.46
CA ARG A 2 71.86 7.18 7.56
C ARG A 2 70.55 7.17 8.36
N THR A 3 69.67 8.07 8.02
CA THR A 3 68.34 8.23 8.64
C THR A 3 67.37 7.24 7.99
N LEU A 4 66.88 6.27 8.78
CA LEU A 4 65.88 5.31 8.42
C LEU A 4 64.52 5.98 8.52
N ARG A 5 63.80 6.15 7.41
CA ARG A 5 62.39 6.62 7.41
C ARG A 5 61.48 5.43 7.52
N SER A 6 60.86 5.27 8.68
CA SER A 6 59.75 4.30 8.89
C SER A 6 58.49 4.79 8.20
N LEU A 7 58.01 4.01 7.25
CA LEU A 7 56.74 4.23 6.55
C LEU A 7 55.66 3.44 7.31
N CYS A 8 54.81 4.13 8.09
CA CYS A 8 53.64 3.51 8.71
C CYS A 8 52.51 3.39 7.67
N PHE A 9 52.24 2.17 7.23
CA PHE A 9 51.03 1.88 6.46
C PHE A 9 49.83 1.75 7.42
N ALA A 10 48.91 2.74 7.41
CA ALA A 10 47.67 2.63 8.10
C ALA A 10 46.68 1.85 7.22
N LEU A 11 46.38 0.62 7.64
CA LEU A 11 45.39 -0.24 7.01
C LEU A 11 43.97 0.24 7.48
N ALA A 12 43.24 0.98 6.66
CA ALA A 12 41.87 1.34 6.90
C ALA A 12 40.97 0.12 6.61
N VAL A 13 40.55 -0.58 7.66
CA VAL A 13 39.54 -1.62 7.57
C VAL A 13 38.17 -0.94 7.44
N PHE A 14 37.62 -0.90 6.23
CA PHE A 14 36.23 -0.53 6.00
C PHE A 14 35.35 -1.68 6.47
N ALA A 15 34.76 -1.56 7.65
CA ALA A 15 33.71 -2.47 8.10
C ALA A 15 32.45 -2.16 7.27
N LEU A 16 32.13 -3.03 6.31
CA LEU A 16 30.80 -3.07 5.70
C LEU A 16 29.81 -3.54 6.76
N LEU A 17 29.13 -2.57 7.39
CA LEU A 17 27.96 -2.88 8.21
C LEU A 17 26.84 -3.28 7.25
N PRO A 18 26.20 -4.46 7.44
CA PRO A 18 25.01 -4.79 6.69
C PRO A 18 23.95 -3.73 7.04
N ALA A 19 23.41 -3.05 6.03
CA ALA A 19 22.25 -2.20 6.18
C ALA A 19 21.10 -3.11 6.62
N VAL A 20 20.74 -3.06 7.89
CA VAL A 20 19.50 -3.67 8.39
C VAL A 20 18.39 -2.82 7.81
N SER A 21 17.75 -3.32 6.77
CA SER A 21 16.53 -2.72 6.23
C SER A 21 15.44 -2.94 7.27
N PHE A 22 15.11 -1.91 8.03
CA PHE A 22 13.90 -1.93 8.85
C PHE A 22 12.73 -1.88 7.86
N ALA A 23 11.87 -2.90 7.89
CA ALA A 23 10.54 -2.79 7.30
C ALA A 23 9.88 -1.55 7.91
N GLY A 24 9.58 -0.57 7.09
CA GLY A 24 8.98 0.69 7.50
C GLY A 24 7.53 0.72 7.07
N THR A 25 6.70 1.46 7.77
CA THR A 25 5.33 1.72 7.34
C THR A 25 5.33 2.91 6.39
N ALA A 26 4.92 2.71 5.14
CA ALA A 26 4.75 3.80 4.20
C ALA A 26 3.30 4.32 4.23
N GLU A 27 3.14 5.63 4.41
CA GLU A 27 1.83 6.28 4.43
C GLU A 27 1.76 7.37 3.35
N LYS A 28 0.66 7.42 2.62
CA LYS A 28 0.40 8.43 1.60
C LYS A 28 -1.06 8.90 1.62
N SER A 29 -1.27 10.19 1.36
CA SER A 29 -2.60 10.77 1.22
C SER A 29 -2.71 11.48 -0.12
N VAL A 30 -3.77 11.12 -0.88
CA VAL A 30 -4.03 11.61 -2.24
C VAL A 30 -5.47 12.09 -2.38
N ALA A 31 -5.79 12.79 -3.46
CA ALA A 31 -7.18 13.14 -3.77
C ALA A 31 -7.99 11.86 -4.03
N PHE A 32 -9.20 11.80 -3.49
CA PHE A 32 -10.12 10.70 -3.75
C PHE A 32 -10.76 10.87 -5.13
N ALA A 33 -10.72 9.82 -5.94
CA ALA A 33 -11.41 9.76 -7.22
C ALA A 33 -12.03 8.36 -7.41
N LEU A 34 -13.30 8.32 -7.80
CA LEU A 34 -13.96 7.07 -8.17
C LEU A 34 -13.65 6.72 -9.62
N ASP A 35 -13.61 5.42 -9.90
CA ASP A 35 -13.46 4.84 -11.24
C ASP A 35 -12.17 5.26 -11.98
N GLN A 36 -11.21 5.82 -11.27
CA GLN A 36 -9.93 6.28 -11.81
C GLN A 36 -8.76 5.68 -11.02
N TRP A 37 -7.68 5.37 -11.74
CA TRP A 37 -6.42 5.03 -11.11
C TRP A 37 -5.80 6.27 -10.47
N VAL A 38 -5.37 6.12 -9.24
CA VAL A 38 -4.67 7.14 -8.47
C VAL A 38 -3.26 6.64 -8.21
N GLU A 39 -2.27 7.36 -8.76
CA GLU A 39 -0.86 7.01 -8.64
C GLU A 39 -0.36 7.28 -7.21
N LEU A 40 0.29 6.29 -6.65
CA LEU A 40 0.83 6.32 -5.29
C LEU A 40 2.35 6.28 -5.27
N ALA A 41 2.96 5.30 -5.94
CA ALA A 41 4.38 5.03 -5.91
C ALA A 41 4.90 4.97 -4.44
N SER A 42 4.20 4.20 -3.60
CA SER A 42 4.55 4.01 -2.20
C SER A 42 5.36 2.75 -2.04
N THR A 43 6.60 2.85 -1.55
CA THR A 43 7.54 1.74 -1.43
C THR A 43 7.83 1.45 0.03
N ASP A 44 7.80 0.18 0.40
CA ASP A 44 8.24 -0.35 1.68
C ASP A 44 9.07 -1.61 1.45
N GLY A 45 10.35 -1.58 1.81
CA GLY A 45 11.31 -2.64 1.46
C GLY A 45 11.39 -2.88 -0.06
N PRO A 46 11.27 -4.13 -0.53
CA PRO A 46 11.28 -4.47 -1.94
C PRO A 46 9.89 -4.35 -2.60
N VAL A 47 8.86 -4.02 -1.83
CA VAL A 47 7.48 -3.94 -2.31
C VAL A 47 7.12 -2.51 -2.65
N THR A 48 6.52 -2.31 -3.82
CA THR A 48 5.97 -1.02 -4.26
C THR A 48 4.48 -1.16 -4.56
N LEU A 49 3.66 -0.36 -3.90
CA LEU A 49 2.27 -0.12 -4.30
C LEU A 49 2.26 1.05 -5.30
N HIS A 50 2.03 0.74 -6.58
CA HIS A 50 2.07 1.73 -7.66
C HIS A 50 0.85 2.63 -7.64
N ARG A 51 -0.33 2.03 -7.63
CA ARG A 51 -1.59 2.77 -7.77
C ARG A 51 -2.76 2.02 -7.13
N VAL A 52 -3.81 2.77 -6.89
CA VAL A 52 -5.08 2.27 -6.36
C VAL A 52 -6.24 2.78 -7.20
N ARG A 53 -7.29 1.99 -7.29
CA ARG A 53 -8.55 2.39 -7.89
C ARG A 53 -9.71 1.92 -7.02
N VAL A 54 -10.68 2.79 -6.79
CA VAL A 54 -11.94 2.45 -6.11
C VAL A 54 -13.04 2.52 -7.15
N VAL A 55 -13.68 1.38 -7.44
CA VAL A 55 -14.71 1.24 -8.46
C VAL A 55 -16.04 0.96 -7.80
N ARG A 56 -17.06 1.78 -8.07
CA ARG A 56 -18.41 1.51 -7.61
C ARG A 56 -19.00 0.35 -8.40
N GLN A 57 -19.46 -0.67 -7.69
CA GLN A 57 -20.11 -1.83 -8.31
C GLN A 57 -21.57 -1.52 -8.59
N GLY A 58 -21.97 -1.64 -9.86
CA GLY A 58 -23.38 -1.47 -10.27
C GLY A 58 -24.14 -2.79 -10.27
N GLY A 59 -25.47 -2.71 -10.15
CA GLY A 59 -26.35 -3.86 -10.28
C GLY A 59 -26.68 -4.58 -8.98
N VAL A 60 -27.12 -5.83 -9.07
CA VAL A 60 -27.43 -6.68 -7.91
C VAL A 60 -26.12 -7.30 -7.43
N THR A 61 -25.62 -6.79 -6.32
CA THR A 61 -24.38 -7.25 -5.72
C THR A 61 -24.64 -8.33 -4.66
N LYS A 62 -23.62 -9.06 -4.25
CA LYS A 62 -23.72 -10.09 -3.22
C LYS A 62 -24.30 -9.52 -1.91
N SER A 63 -23.90 -8.32 -1.53
CA SER A 63 -24.40 -7.68 -0.30
C SER A 63 -25.86 -7.28 -0.41
N SER A 64 -26.31 -6.78 -1.56
CA SER A 64 -27.71 -6.43 -1.79
C SER A 64 -28.63 -7.65 -1.78
N PHE A 65 -28.14 -8.80 -2.25
CA PHE A 65 -28.86 -10.06 -2.21
C PHE A 65 -28.93 -10.65 -0.80
N MET A 66 -27.80 -10.64 -0.08
CA MET A 66 -27.71 -11.24 1.26
C MET A 66 -28.35 -10.37 2.37
N ARG A 67 -28.50 -9.07 2.13
CA ARG A 67 -29.04 -8.11 3.09
C ARG A 67 -30.04 -7.16 2.43
N PRO A 68 -31.25 -7.66 2.10
CA PRO A 68 -32.30 -6.83 1.49
C PRO A 68 -32.59 -5.59 2.33
N GLY A 69 -32.62 -4.42 1.69
CA GLY A 69 -32.86 -3.12 2.35
C GLY A 69 -31.60 -2.33 2.71
N ASN A 70 -30.42 -2.94 2.67
CA ASN A 70 -29.15 -2.21 2.97
C ASN A 70 -28.68 -1.32 1.81
N ASN A 71 -29.14 -1.57 0.58
CA ASN A 71 -28.77 -0.75 -0.60
C ASN A 71 -29.16 0.73 -0.47
N LYS A 72 -30.00 1.09 0.48
CA LYS A 72 -30.30 2.50 0.77
C LYS A 72 -29.10 3.22 1.38
N TYR A 73 -28.29 2.52 2.18
CA TYR A 73 -27.21 3.10 2.99
C TYR A 73 -25.82 2.61 2.59
N LEU A 74 -25.72 1.48 1.90
CA LEU A 74 -24.48 0.84 1.50
C LEU A 74 -24.34 0.82 -0.02
N ASP A 75 -23.14 1.10 -0.48
CA ASP A 75 -22.67 0.80 -1.83
C ASP A 75 -21.65 -0.33 -1.76
N ASP A 76 -21.64 -1.20 -2.76
CA ASP A 76 -20.56 -2.14 -2.96
C ASP A 76 -19.50 -1.51 -3.86
N VAL A 77 -18.27 -1.58 -3.41
CA VAL A 77 -17.10 -1.08 -4.13
C VAL A 77 -16.07 -2.19 -4.30
N GLN A 78 -15.34 -2.13 -5.39
CA GLN A 78 -14.14 -2.91 -5.59
C GLN A 78 -12.93 -2.00 -5.44
N ILE A 79 -12.02 -2.37 -4.55
CA ILE A 79 -10.70 -1.75 -4.47
C ILE A 79 -9.76 -2.59 -5.31
N GLN A 80 -9.04 -1.95 -6.22
CA GLN A 80 -8.02 -2.55 -7.05
C GLN A 80 -6.67 -1.93 -6.67
N LEU A 81 -5.67 -2.76 -6.45
CA LEU A 81 -4.32 -2.39 -6.05
C LEU A 81 -3.34 -2.97 -7.06
N GLU A 82 -2.28 -2.24 -7.39
CA GLU A 82 -1.23 -2.74 -8.27
C GLU A 82 0.10 -2.71 -7.53
N PHE A 83 0.68 -3.91 -7.32
CA PHE A 83 1.93 -4.10 -6.59
C PHE A 83 3.07 -4.59 -7.50
N THR A 84 4.29 -4.33 -7.05
CA THR A 84 5.50 -5.01 -7.49
C THR A 84 6.25 -5.52 -6.27
N ASN A 85 6.68 -6.78 -6.31
CA ASN A 85 7.64 -7.34 -5.37
C ASN A 85 8.96 -7.61 -6.13
N GLU A 86 10.01 -6.85 -5.83
CA GLU A 86 11.33 -7.02 -6.47
C GLU A 86 12.23 -8.04 -5.74
N SER A 87 11.74 -8.62 -4.64
CA SER A 87 12.44 -9.64 -3.89
C SER A 87 12.44 -10.98 -4.61
N SER A 88 13.48 -11.79 -4.40
CA SER A 88 13.50 -13.20 -4.78
C SER A 88 12.70 -14.10 -3.82
N ASN A 89 12.07 -13.53 -2.79
CA ASN A 89 11.23 -14.23 -1.84
C ASN A 89 9.81 -13.66 -1.89
N ASP A 90 8.86 -14.46 -1.44
CA ASP A 90 7.47 -14.03 -1.28
C ASP A 90 7.36 -13.04 -0.10
N TRP A 91 6.43 -12.12 -0.22
CA TRP A 91 6.17 -11.07 0.77
C TRP A 91 4.68 -10.96 1.05
N GLU A 92 4.35 -10.49 2.25
CA GLU A 92 3.00 -10.11 2.65
C GLU A 92 2.91 -8.59 2.73
N ALA A 93 1.90 -8.00 2.07
CA ALA A 93 1.58 -6.59 2.20
C ALA A 93 0.30 -6.43 3.02
N ARG A 94 0.41 -5.80 4.19
CA ARG A 94 -0.72 -5.32 4.99
C ARG A 94 -1.01 -3.89 4.58
N PHE A 95 -2.26 -3.58 4.29
CA PHE A 95 -2.63 -2.24 3.89
C PHE A 95 -3.90 -1.77 4.58
N ALA A 96 -3.94 -0.47 4.85
CA ALA A 96 -5.12 0.22 5.32
C ALA A 96 -5.45 1.35 4.35
N ILE A 97 -6.69 1.43 3.92
CA ILE A 97 -7.21 2.45 3.01
C ILE A 97 -8.36 3.14 3.72
N GLU A 98 -8.25 4.46 3.91
CA GLU A 98 -9.24 5.28 4.59
C GLU A 98 -9.75 6.36 3.66
N TRP A 99 -11.07 6.56 3.61
CA TRP A 99 -11.63 7.73 2.95
C TRP A 99 -11.86 8.85 3.95
N LEU A 100 -11.41 10.05 3.59
CA LEU A 100 -11.49 11.22 4.44
C LEU A 100 -12.34 12.30 3.77
N ASP A 101 -13.06 13.07 4.60
CA ASP A 101 -13.81 14.25 4.15
C ASP A 101 -12.88 15.44 3.82
N GLY A 102 -13.49 16.59 3.52
CA GLY A 102 -12.77 17.82 3.22
C GLY A 102 -11.97 18.40 4.38
N GLU A 103 -12.29 18.02 5.60
CA GLU A 103 -11.62 18.43 6.84
C GLU A 103 -10.50 17.44 7.24
N GLY A 104 -10.39 16.31 6.53
CA GLY A 104 -9.41 15.27 6.81
C GLY A 104 -9.84 14.26 7.87
N LYS A 105 -11.14 14.23 8.21
CA LYS A 105 -11.71 13.27 9.13
C LYS A 105 -12.00 11.96 8.40
N VAL A 106 -11.63 10.84 9.00
CA VAL A 106 -11.93 9.50 8.48
C VAL A 106 -13.45 9.27 8.53
N ILE A 107 -14.02 8.92 7.38
CA ILE A 107 -15.44 8.58 7.24
C ILE A 107 -15.62 7.07 7.30
N ASP A 108 -14.78 6.32 6.55
CA ASP A 108 -14.84 4.87 6.44
C ASP A 108 -13.52 4.35 5.87
N GLY A 109 -13.31 3.06 5.82
CA GLY A 109 -12.08 2.47 5.29
C GLY A 109 -12.12 0.95 5.19
N TYR A 110 -10.98 0.40 4.78
CA TYR A 110 -10.76 -1.02 4.67
C TYR A 110 -9.32 -1.37 5.05
N GLU A 111 -9.15 -2.45 5.78
CA GLU A 111 -7.85 -3.05 6.06
C GLU A 111 -7.81 -4.46 5.48
N GLY A 112 -6.69 -4.82 4.88
CA GLY A 112 -6.49 -6.11 4.26
C GLY A 112 -5.03 -6.54 4.23
N THR A 113 -4.84 -7.75 3.77
CA THR A 113 -3.52 -8.39 3.60
C THR A 113 -3.52 -9.13 2.28
N GLU A 114 -2.45 -8.96 1.49
CA GLU A 114 -2.24 -9.65 0.22
C GLU A 114 -0.87 -10.30 0.20
N GLY A 115 -0.82 -11.57 -0.27
CA GLY A 115 0.42 -12.27 -0.57
C GLY A 115 0.95 -11.81 -1.93
N LEU A 116 2.24 -11.54 -1.98
CA LEU A 116 2.94 -11.07 -3.17
C LEU A 116 4.03 -12.08 -3.53
N ASP A 117 3.86 -12.78 -4.64
CA ASP A 117 4.85 -13.74 -5.13
C ASP A 117 6.19 -13.05 -5.43
N SER A 118 7.28 -13.82 -5.33
CA SER A 118 8.63 -13.34 -5.63
C SER A 118 8.76 -12.85 -7.08
N GLU A 119 9.53 -11.78 -7.28
CA GLU A 119 9.83 -11.19 -8.59
C GLU A 119 8.61 -10.80 -9.44
N GLN A 120 7.45 -10.65 -8.82
CA GLN A 120 6.20 -10.31 -9.49
C GLN A 120 6.13 -8.79 -9.72
N ARG A 121 5.80 -8.40 -10.97
CA ARG A 121 5.73 -6.99 -11.36
C ARG A 121 4.34 -6.63 -11.84
N HIS A 122 3.85 -5.46 -11.37
CA HIS A 122 2.55 -4.90 -11.77
C HIS A 122 1.38 -5.86 -11.57
N ASP A 123 1.45 -6.67 -10.51
CA ASP A 123 0.37 -7.57 -10.14
C ASP A 123 -0.84 -6.78 -9.64
N GLN A 124 -2.03 -7.19 -10.07
CA GLN A 124 -3.27 -6.53 -9.72
C GLN A 124 -4.09 -7.39 -8.77
N GLN A 125 -4.23 -6.89 -7.56
CA GLN A 125 -5.07 -7.47 -6.54
C GLN A 125 -6.39 -6.70 -6.44
N SER A 126 -7.47 -7.40 -6.10
CA SER A 126 -8.77 -6.75 -5.96
C SER A 126 -9.60 -7.33 -4.83
N VAL A 127 -10.23 -6.46 -4.07
CA VAL A 127 -11.16 -6.81 -3.00
C VAL A 127 -12.48 -6.10 -3.19
N THR A 128 -13.59 -6.80 -2.97
CA THR A 128 -14.94 -6.23 -3.01
C THR A 128 -15.50 -6.16 -1.60
N LEU A 129 -15.99 -4.99 -1.22
CA LEU A 129 -16.57 -4.72 0.09
C LEU A 129 -17.79 -3.83 -0.01
N SER A 130 -18.62 -3.87 1.04
CA SER A 130 -19.71 -2.90 1.21
C SER A 130 -19.24 -1.76 2.11
N THR A 131 -19.45 -0.54 1.67
CA THR A 131 -19.10 0.67 2.42
C THR A 131 -20.30 1.62 2.51
N LEU A 132 -20.22 2.59 3.40
CA LEU A 132 -21.27 3.60 3.53
C LEU A 132 -21.35 4.46 2.26
N LYS A 133 -22.52 4.48 1.63
CA LYS A 133 -22.80 5.31 0.44
C LYS A 133 -22.44 6.77 0.68
N TYR A 134 -22.84 7.29 1.83
CA TYR A 134 -22.49 8.63 2.27
C TYR A 134 -20.96 8.85 2.31
N GLY A 135 -20.21 7.85 2.76
CA GLY A 135 -18.76 7.92 2.83
C GLY A 135 -18.13 8.12 1.47
N ILE A 136 -18.55 7.33 0.49
CA ILE A 136 -18.05 7.44 -0.88
C ILE A 136 -18.41 8.78 -1.52
N ASP A 137 -19.65 9.27 -1.32
CA ASP A 137 -20.13 10.53 -1.91
C ASP A 137 -19.46 11.77 -1.28
N LYS A 138 -19.01 11.68 -0.04
CA LYS A 138 -18.37 12.78 0.72
C LYS A 138 -16.85 12.71 0.73
N ALA A 139 -16.27 11.60 0.34
CA ALA A 139 -14.83 11.43 0.31
C ALA A 139 -14.17 12.49 -0.58
N LYS A 140 -13.10 13.10 -0.07
CA LYS A 140 -12.25 14.07 -0.78
C LYS A 140 -10.81 13.63 -0.87
N ARG A 141 -10.39 12.80 0.07
CA ARG A 141 -9.03 12.28 0.15
C ARG A 141 -9.04 10.79 0.43
N LEU A 142 -8.04 10.12 -0.09
CA LEU A 142 -7.73 8.73 0.17
C LEU A 142 -6.41 8.70 0.94
N LYS A 143 -6.40 8.08 2.10
CA LYS A 143 -5.20 7.84 2.88
C LYS A 143 -4.90 6.35 2.81
N ILE A 144 -3.66 6.03 2.47
CA ILE A 144 -3.20 4.65 2.32
C ILE A 144 -1.96 4.46 3.15
N ARG A 145 -1.94 3.37 3.89
CA ARG A 145 -0.79 2.90 4.64
C ARG A 145 -0.49 1.47 4.20
N ILE A 146 0.77 1.18 3.94
CA ILE A 146 1.27 -0.17 3.70
C ILE A 146 2.36 -0.51 4.72
N ASP A 147 2.40 -1.76 5.09
CA ASP A 147 3.41 -2.38 5.95
C ASP A 147 3.71 -3.76 5.36
N THR A 148 4.96 -4.01 5.02
CA THR A 148 5.34 -5.22 4.29
C THR A 148 6.33 -6.06 5.08
N ASN A 149 6.16 -7.36 5.04
CA ASN A 149 7.01 -8.32 5.71
C ASN A 149 7.31 -9.50 4.78
N PRO A 150 8.49 -10.14 4.92
CA PRO A 150 8.74 -11.43 4.27
C PRO A 150 7.69 -12.45 4.74
N ASP A 151 7.15 -13.25 3.81
CA ASP A 151 6.25 -14.36 4.11
C ASP A 151 7.02 -15.59 4.62
#